data_8721fb0bf840985a18d6b8f01120c304
#
_entry.id   8721fb0bf840985a18d6b8f01120c304
#
_cell.length_a   1.000
_cell.length_b   1.000
_cell.length_c   1.000
_cell.angle_alpha   90.00
_cell.angle_beta   90.00
_cell.angle_gamma   90.00
#
_symmetry.space_group_name_H-M   'P 1'
#
loop_
_entity.id
_entity.type
_entity.pdbx_description
1 polymer ?
#
loop_
_entity_poly.entity_id
_entity_poly.type
_entity_poly.pdbx_seq_one_letter_code
_entity_poly.pdbx_strand_id
1 'polypeptide(L)'
;ADTAVEDTGEAGEAEARPAAVSAAVETAKVDAARHTHARVEEFRHTGGVKDFVDFLSAGEAVSDIWRITGEDNYEEETQAVGEGGELHAQKVTRKCGVDIAMRWTNGYDTTMRSFVNVVETPGGGMHVDGFLQGITKQVRKAIEDNARKLKVNLKDSHMKVERDDILAGLVAVVTVRIA
;
A
#
# COMPACT_ATOMS: atom_id res chain seq x y z
N ALA A 1 -89.75 4.81 -2.05
CA ALA A 1 -89.50 4.55 -0.65
C ALA A 1 -87.96 4.87 -0.49
N ASP A 2 -87.66 6.08 -0.15
CA ASP A 2 -87.48 6.55 1.24
C ASP A 2 -86.14 6.15 1.79
N THR A 3 -85.38 6.99 2.06
CA THR A 3 -85.14 8.07 2.98
C THR A 3 -83.66 8.06 3.43
N ALA A 4 -83.17 9.24 3.44
CA ALA A 4 -82.47 9.99 4.48
C ALA A 4 -80.93 9.67 4.59
N VAL A 5 -80.06 10.61 4.23
CA VAL A 5 -79.62 11.83 4.97
C VAL A 5 -79.04 11.53 6.33
N GLU A 6 -77.84 11.87 6.49
CA GLU A 6 -77.18 12.65 7.54
C GLU A 6 -75.66 12.37 7.41
N ASP A 7 -74.81 13.28 6.97
CA ASP A 7 -74.25 14.47 7.61
C ASP A 7 -73.81 14.25 9.03
N THR A 8 -72.62 14.48 9.23
CA THR A 8 -71.81 15.01 10.33
C THR A 8 -70.44 14.33 10.28
N GLY A 9 -69.39 14.99 10.34
CA GLY A 9 -69.00 16.28 10.80
C GLY A 9 -67.49 16.33 10.77
N GLU A 10 -67.06 17.45 10.35
CA GLU A 10 -65.71 17.96 10.65
C GLU A 10 -65.30 17.72 12.09
N ALA A 11 -64.15 17.34 12.29
CA ALA A 11 -63.28 18.01 13.28
C ALA A 11 -61.95 17.26 13.45
N GLY A 12 -60.92 17.97 13.32
CA GLY A 12 -59.73 17.67 14.07
C GLY A 12 -58.44 17.43 13.31
N GLU A 13 -58.21 18.13 12.24
CA GLU A 13 -56.84 18.49 11.94
C GLU A 13 -56.46 19.71 12.75
N ALA A 14 -55.84 19.47 13.87
CA ALA A 14 -55.17 20.54 14.56
C ALA A 14 -54.02 20.01 15.41
N GLU A 15 -52.86 20.52 15.07
CA GLU A 15 -51.81 20.79 16.01
C GLU A 15 -50.98 19.64 16.61
N ALA A 16 -50.34 18.82 15.77
CA ALA A 16 -49.22 18.04 16.28
C ALA A 16 -47.91 18.27 15.46
N ARG A 17 -47.81 19.39 14.72
CA ARG A 17 -46.63 19.64 13.89
C ARG A 17 -45.52 20.58 14.43
N PRO A 18 -45.67 21.40 15.46
CA PRO A 18 -44.53 22.23 15.89
C PRO A 18 -43.53 21.49 16.77
N ALA A 19 -43.93 20.51 17.56
CA ALA A 19 -43.06 19.81 18.50
C ALA A 19 -42.10 18.83 17.81
N ALA A 20 -42.57 18.09 16.80
CA ALA A 20 -41.73 17.14 16.06
C ALA A 20 -40.70 17.84 15.16
N VAL A 21 -41.05 18.96 14.55
CA VAL A 21 -40.15 19.77 13.75
C VAL A 21 -39.09 20.47 14.63
N SER A 22 -39.49 20.94 15.82
CA SER A 22 -38.57 21.53 16.79
C SER A 22 -37.57 20.50 17.32
N ALA A 23 -37.98 19.28 17.65
CA ALA A 23 -37.11 18.21 18.09
C ALA A 23 -36.14 17.75 16.98
N ALA A 24 -36.60 17.67 15.73
CA ALA A 24 -35.78 17.31 14.60
C ALA A 24 -34.73 18.39 14.28
N VAL A 25 -35.06 19.66 14.43
CA VAL A 25 -34.12 20.77 14.25
C VAL A 25 -33.09 20.82 15.38
N GLU A 26 -33.50 20.46 16.61
CA GLU A 26 -32.58 20.43 17.74
C GLU A 26 -31.65 19.24 17.71
N THR A 27 -32.09 18.05 17.26
CA THR A 27 -31.24 16.89 17.00
C THR A 27 -30.28 17.16 15.84
N ALA A 28 -30.73 17.81 14.76
CA ALA A 28 -29.85 18.19 13.65
C ALA A 28 -28.78 19.22 14.05
N LYS A 29 -29.11 20.14 14.98
CA LYS A 29 -28.13 21.08 15.54
C LYS A 29 -27.12 20.40 16.47
N VAL A 30 -27.54 19.40 17.24
CA VAL A 30 -26.63 18.63 18.11
C VAL A 30 -25.71 17.76 17.28
N ASP A 31 -26.20 17.16 16.20
CA ASP A 31 -25.37 16.37 15.27
C ASP A 31 -24.40 17.26 14.47
N ALA A 32 -24.84 18.45 14.02
CA ALA A 32 -23.96 19.42 13.39
C ALA A 32 -22.88 19.95 14.36
N ALA A 33 -23.20 20.13 15.65
CA ALA A 33 -22.22 20.53 16.65
C ALA A 33 -21.21 19.41 16.97
N ARG A 34 -21.58 18.14 16.82
CA ARG A 34 -20.65 17.01 16.98
C ARG A 34 -19.65 16.91 15.85
N HIS A 35 -19.97 17.40 14.66
CA HIS A 35 -19.08 17.39 13.49
C HIS A 35 -18.16 18.60 13.37
N THR A 36 -18.28 19.60 14.25
CA THR A 36 -17.48 20.82 14.23
C THR A 36 -16.19 20.76 15.04
N HIS A 37 -15.93 19.66 15.75
CA HIS A 37 -14.63 19.49 16.38
C HIS A 37 -13.62 19.05 15.31
N ALA A 38 -12.72 19.97 14.93
CA ALA A 38 -11.58 19.62 14.12
C ALA A 38 -10.79 18.50 14.82
N ARG A 39 -10.77 17.32 14.23
CA ARG A 39 -9.96 16.20 14.70
C ARG A 39 -8.56 16.41 14.16
N VAL A 40 -7.61 16.66 15.05
CA VAL A 40 -6.20 16.70 14.70
C VAL A 40 -5.59 15.36 15.06
N GLU A 41 -5.09 14.67 14.07
CA GLU A 41 -4.32 13.45 14.24
C GLU A 41 -2.86 13.74 13.87
N GLU A 42 -1.95 13.40 14.77
CA GLU A 42 -0.52 13.54 14.55
C GLU A 42 0.08 12.15 14.27
N PHE A 43 0.69 12.00 13.10
CA PHE A 43 1.37 10.76 12.70
C PHE A 43 2.87 11.00 12.72
N ARG A 44 3.60 10.19 13.48
CA ARG A 44 5.05 10.27 13.55
C ARG A 44 5.67 8.87 13.45
N HIS A 45 6.38 8.62 12.35
CA HIS A 45 7.07 7.37 12.07
C HIS A 45 8.57 7.61 11.97
N THR A 46 9.30 7.38 13.04
CA THR A 46 10.75 7.64 13.11
C THR A 46 11.59 6.56 12.43
N GLY A 47 11.06 5.33 12.31
CA GLY A 47 11.73 4.21 11.64
C GLY A 47 11.57 4.20 10.11
N GLY A 48 10.76 5.12 9.54
CA GLY A 48 10.57 5.27 8.11
C GLY A 48 9.99 4.01 7.46
N VAL A 49 10.67 3.47 6.44
CA VAL A 49 10.18 2.31 5.65
C VAL A 49 10.02 1.06 6.52
N LYS A 50 10.79 0.92 7.62
CA LYS A 50 10.63 -0.20 8.57
C LYS A 50 9.30 -0.15 9.30
N ASP A 51 8.90 1.03 9.78
CA ASP A 51 7.62 1.20 10.48
C ASP A 51 6.45 0.90 9.55
N PHE A 52 6.63 1.20 8.26
CA PHE A 52 5.62 0.89 7.26
C PHE A 52 5.49 -0.61 7.00
N VAL A 53 6.60 -1.35 6.94
CA VAL A 53 6.58 -2.81 6.85
C VAL A 53 5.92 -3.42 8.09
N ASP A 54 6.21 -2.90 9.28
CA ASP A 54 5.59 -3.37 10.52
C ASP A 54 4.07 -3.16 10.50
N PHE A 55 3.62 -1.99 10.06
CA PHE A 55 2.21 -1.67 9.89
C PHE A 55 1.49 -2.59 8.87
N LEU A 56 2.16 -2.94 7.77
CA LEU A 56 1.61 -3.84 6.75
C LEU A 56 1.61 -5.31 7.18
N SER A 57 2.37 -5.67 8.21
CA SER A 57 2.54 -7.05 8.65
C SER A 57 1.32 -7.50 9.46
N ALA A 58 0.39 -8.22 8.81
CA ALA A 58 -0.86 -8.68 9.43
C ALA A 58 -0.72 -10.00 10.20
N GLY A 59 0.41 -10.73 10.08
CA GLY A 59 0.63 -12.03 10.68
C GLY A 59 1.74 -12.04 11.73
N GLU A 60 1.93 -13.20 12.36
CA GLU A 60 3.06 -13.41 13.24
C GLU A 60 4.38 -13.33 12.46
N ALA A 61 5.30 -12.53 12.97
CA ALA A 61 6.60 -12.33 12.32
C ALA A 61 7.49 -13.57 12.45
N VAL A 62 7.96 -14.07 11.32
CA VAL A 62 8.96 -15.18 11.25
C VAL A 62 10.38 -14.63 11.26
N SER A 63 10.57 -13.40 10.77
CA SER A 63 11.87 -12.74 10.74
C SER A 63 11.83 -11.33 11.29
N ASP A 64 13.00 -10.79 11.64
CA ASP A 64 13.17 -9.36 11.88
C ASP A 64 12.93 -8.55 10.61
N ILE A 65 12.74 -7.23 10.77
CA ILE A 65 12.64 -6.33 9.63
C ILE A 65 14.04 -5.99 9.13
N TRP A 66 14.34 -6.41 7.92
CA TRP A 66 15.57 -6.07 7.22
C TRP A 66 15.40 -4.83 6.39
N ARG A 67 16.40 -3.95 6.42
CA ARG A 67 16.44 -2.75 5.58
C ARG A 67 17.71 -2.73 4.75
N ILE A 68 17.56 -2.47 3.49
CA ILE A 68 18.64 -2.36 2.51
C ILE A 68 18.55 -0.97 1.89
N THR A 69 19.65 -0.23 1.93
CA THR A 69 19.78 1.08 1.27
C THR A 69 20.96 1.04 0.33
N GLY A 70 20.82 1.67 -0.82
CA GLY A 70 21.90 1.77 -1.81
C GLY A 70 21.70 2.96 -2.74
N GLU A 71 22.81 3.43 -3.29
CA GLU A 71 22.81 4.45 -4.33
C GLU A 71 23.73 4.00 -5.45
N ASP A 72 23.30 4.21 -6.68
CA ASP A 72 24.09 3.91 -7.87
C ASP A 72 23.74 4.89 -9.01
N ASN A 73 24.55 4.90 -10.03
CA ASN A 73 24.31 5.70 -11.22
C ASN A 73 23.88 4.79 -12.37
N TYR A 74 22.93 5.26 -13.17
CA TYR A 74 22.53 4.58 -14.39
C TYR A 74 22.62 5.53 -15.58
N GLU A 75 22.83 4.98 -16.77
CA GLU A 75 22.83 5.73 -18.03
C GLU A 75 21.46 5.67 -18.67
N GLU A 76 20.89 6.83 -18.97
CA GLU A 76 19.66 6.98 -19.72
C GLU A 76 19.97 7.56 -21.09
N GLU A 77 19.44 6.94 -22.16
CA GLU A 77 19.50 7.51 -23.49
C GLU A 77 18.34 8.49 -23.67
N THR A 78 18.68 9.76 -23.78
CA THR A 78 17.71 10.83 -24.01
C THR A 78 17.96 11.46 -25.39
N GLN A 79 16.93 12.02 -25.99
CA GLN A 79 17.07 12.74 -27.25
C GLN A 79 17.32 14.23 -26.97
N ALA A 80 18.45 14.74 -27.40
CA ALA A 80 18.77 16.16 -27.35
C ALA A 80 18.57 16.79 -28.72
N VAL A 81 18.04 18.00 -28.76
CA VAL A 81 17.91 18.79 -29.99
C VAL A 81 19.23 19.53 -30.23
N GLY A 82 19.92 19.24 -31.32
CA GLY A 82 21.12 19.96 -31.75
C GLY A 82 20.79 21.36 -32.29
N GLU A 83 21.83 22.18 -32.51
CA GLU A 83 21.72 23.55 -33.00
C GLU A 83 21.02 23.68 -34.37
N GLY A 84 20.93 22.59 -35.13
CA GLY A 84 20.21 22.51 -36.42
C GLY A 84 18.78 21.96 -36.33
N GLY A 85 18.27 21.66 -35.14
CA GLY A 85 16.94 21.07 -34.95
C GLY A 85 16.93 19.53 -35.13
N GLU A 86 18.10 18.90 -35.32
CA GLU A 86 18.21 17.45 -35.40
C GLU A 86 18.21 16.81 -34.03
N LEU A 87 17.54 15.63 -33.94
CA LEU A 87 17.48 14.85 -32.69
C LEU A 87 18.72 13.93 -32.63
N HIS A 88 19.55 14.12 -31.61
CA HIS A 88 20.72 13.25 -31.35
C HIS A 88 20.46 12.46 -30.06
N ALA A 89 20.80 11.16 -30.10
CA ALA A 89 20.79 10.34 -28.89
C ALA A 89 21.93 10.78 -27.98
N GLN A 90 21.62 11.24 -26.78
CA GLN A 90 22.59 11.62 -25.75
C GLN A 90 22.42 10.71 -24.53
N LYS A 91 23.57 10.17 -24.07
CA LYS A 91 23.60 9.42 -22.80
C LYS A 91 23.77 10.39 -21.64
N VAL A 92 22.84 10.35 -20.72
CA VAL A 92 22.87 11.14 -19.48
C VAL A 92 23.00 10.19 -18.29
N THR A 93 24.00 10.44 -17.46
CA THR A 93 24.16 9.69 -16.19
C THR A 93 23.25 10.28 -15.14
N ARG A 94 22.37 9.45 -14.58
CA ARG A 94 21.46 9.83 -13.50
C ARG A 94 21.73 9.03 -12.25
N LYS A 95 21.40 9.62 -11.08
CA LYS A 95 21.50 8.92 -9.79
C LYS A 95 20.21 8.18 -9.50
N CYS A 96 20.36 6.96 -8.99
CA CYS A 96 19.27 6.14 -8.47
C CYS A 96 19.57 5.78 -7.02
N GLY A 97 18.65 6.08 -6.12
CA GLY A 97 18.70 5.65 -4.72
C GLY A 97 17.62 4.64 -4.43
N VAL A 98 17.93 3.62 -3.66
CA VAL A 98 17.01 2.55 -3.27
C VAL A 98 16.94 2.46 -1.76
N ASP A 99 15.72 2.33 -1.23
CA ASP A 99 15.45 2.08 0.19
C ASP A 99 14.36 1.00 0.27
N ILE A 100 14.74 -0.17 0.74
CA ILE A 100 13.88 -1.35 0.81
C ILE A 100 13.83 -1.83 2.24
N ALA A 101 12.62 -2.11 2.74
CA ALA A 101 12.45 -2.85 3.97
C ALA A 101 11.58 -4.08 3.72
N MET A 102 11.85 -5.18 4.41
CA MET A 102 11.14 -6.43 4.23
C MET A 102 11.20 -7.31 5.48
N ARG A 103 10.20 -8.18 5.63
CA ARG A 103 10.16 -9.28 6.60
C ARG A 103 9.31 -10.43 6.07
N TRP A 104 9.45 -11.59 6.67
CA TRP A 104 8.56 -12.73 6.46
C TRP A 104 7.62 -12.91 7.65
N THR A 105 6.39 -13.26 7.34
CA THR A 105 5.34 -13.63 8.28
C THR A 105 4.94 -15.09 8.10
N ASN A 106 4.17 -15.64 9.01
CA ASN A 106 3.66 -17.02 8.91
C ASN A 106 2.51 -17.19 7.90
N GLY A 107 2.13 -16.12 7.19
CA GLY A 107 1.14 -16.15 6.12
C GLY A 107 1.69 -16.73 4.82
N TYR A 108 0.80 -16.95 3.86
CA TYR A 108 1.16 -17.37 2.49
C TYR A 108 1.09 -16.22 1.49
N ASP A 109 0.39 -15.15 1.84
CA ASP A 109 0.19 -14.02 0.95
C ASP A 109 1.44 -13.13 0.90
N THR A 110 1.77 -12.69 -0.31
CA THR A 110 2.83 -11.70 -0.53
C THR A 110 2.22 -10.31 -0.50
N THR A 111 2.62 -9.49 0.45
CA THR A 111 2.20 -8.08 0.54
C THR A 111 3.35 -7.19 0.13
N MET A 112 3.18 -6.45 -0.98
CA MET A 112 4.22 -5.56 -1.46
C MET A 112 3.66 -4.18 -1.81
N ARG A 113 4.39 -3.14 -1.39
CA ARG A 113 4.17 -1.76 -1.79
C ARG A 113 5.42 -1.21 -2.44
N SER A 114 5.25 -0.51 -3.54
CA SER A 114 6.37 0.06 -4.27
C SER A 114 6.14 1.53 -4.60
N PHE A 115 7.22 2.31 -4.56
CA PHE A 115 7.19 3.75 -4.76
C PHE A 115 8.35 4.19 -5.64
N VAL A 116 8.09 5.11 -6.55
CA VAL A 116 9.09 5.84 -7.32
C VAL A 116 8.91 7.32 -7.07
N ASN A 117 9.94 8.00 -6.55
CA ASN A 117 9.90 9.42 -6.19
C ASN A 117 8.66 9.76 -5.34
N VAL A 118 8.38 8.95 -4.29
CA VAL A 118 7.25 9.12 -3.37
C VAL A 118 5.88 8.75 -3.96
N VAL A 119 5.77 8.53 -5.25
CA VAL A 119 4.53 8.12 -5.93
C VAL A 119 4.38 6.59 -5.84
N GLU A 120 3.25 6.13 -5.33
CA GLU A 120 2.95 4.69 -5.28
C GLU A 120 2.80 4.12 -6.70
N THR A 121 3.37 2.94 -6.92
CA THR A 121 3.32 2.20 -8.19
C THR A 121 2.58 0.86 -8.02
N PRO A 122 1.23 0.86 -7.93
CA PRO A 122 0.45 -0.36 -7.66
C PRO A 122 0.62 -1.43 -8.73
N GLY A 123 0.88 -1.02 -9.98
CA GLY A 123 1.15 -1.92 -11.11
C GLY A 123 2.56 -2.52 -11.12
N GLY A 124 3.40 -2.21 -10.11
CA GLY A 124 4.80 -2.65 -10.09
C GLY A 124 5.67 -1.89 -11.08
N GLY A 125 6.63 -2.59 -11.67
CA GLY A 125 7.56 -2.06 -12.66
C GLY A 125 8.94 -2.70 -12.53
N MET A 126 9.90 -2.26 -13.33
CA MET A 126 11.26 -2.85 -13.40
C MET A 126 11.99 -2.86 -12.05
N HIS A 127 11.74 -1.88 -11.18
CA HIS A 127 12.30 -1.82 -9.83
C HIS A 127 11.77 -2.95 -8.93
N VAL A 128 10.49 -3.29 -9.06
CA VAL A 128 9.87 -4.43 -8.36
C VAL A 128 10.41 -5.74 -8.90
N ASP A 129 10.48 -5.88 -10.21
CA ASP A 129 11.02 -7.10 -10.84
C ASP A 129 12.49 -7.31 -10.47
N GLY A 130 13.28 -6.24 -10.46
CA GLY A 130 14.68 -6.26 -10.03
C GLY A 130 14.81 -6.71 -8.56
N PHE A 131 13.98 -6.18 -7.67
CA PHE A 131 13.95 -6.59 -6.27
C PHE A 131 13.61 -8.08 -6.13
N LEU A 132 12.54 -8.53 -6.78
CA LEU A 132 12.08 -9.93 -6.71
C LEU A 132 13.11 -10.91 -7.29
N GLN A 133 13.79 -10.54 -8.36
CA GLN A 133 14.91 -11.34 -8.90
C GLN A 133 16.10 -11.35 -7.94
N GLY A 134 16.43 -10.20 -7.38
CA GLY A 134 17.54 -10.04 -6.44
C GLY A 134 17.34 -10.89 -5.17
N ILE A 135 16.18 -10.79 -4.53
CA ILE A 135 15.90 -11.54 -3.31
C ILE A 135 15.86 -13.05 -3.58
N THR A 136 15.23 -13.46 -4.69
CA THR A 136 15.18 -14.87 -5.10
C THR A 136 16.59 -15.45 -5.29
N LYS A 137 17.46 -14.70 -5.98
CA LYS A 137 18.86 -15.11 -6.20
C LYS A 137 19.64 -15.21 -4.90
N GLN A 138 19.47 -14.25 -4.00
CA GLN A 138 20.21 -14.22 -2.72
C GLN A 138 19.74 -15.32 -1.77
N VAL A 139 18.44 -15.58 -1.68
CA VAL A 139 17.90 -16.67 -0.84
C VAL A 139 18.37 -18.03 -1.36
N ARG A 140 18.29 -18.27 -2.69
CA ARG A 140 18.82 -19.51 -3.27
C ARG A 140 20.31 -19.70 -2.97
N LYS A 141 21.10 -18.66 -3.17
CA LYS A 141 22.53 -18.68 -2.85
C LYS A 141 22.78 -18.97 -1.36
N ALA A 142 22.02 -18.33 -0.46
CA ALA A 142 22.13 -18.59 0.98
C ALA A 142 21.79 -20.03 1.34
N ILE A 143 20.82 -20.66 0.67
CA ILE A 143 20.48 -22.07 0.85
C ILE A 143 21.62 -22.96 0.33
N GLU A 144 22.19 -22.66 -0.84
CA GLU A 144 23.31 -23.38 -1.42
C GLU A 144 24.55 -23.33 -0.51
N ASP A 145 24.91 -22.13 -0.04
CA ASP A 145 26.06 -21.91 0.83
C ASP A 145 25.91 -22.63 2.20
N ASN A 146 24.69 -22.79 2.68
CA ASN A 146 24.35 -23.43 3.95
C ASN A 146 23.77 -24.85 3.81
N ALA A 147 23.80 -25.43 2.61
CA ALA A 147 23.16 -26.74 2.32
C ALA A 147 23.55 -27.84 3.29
N ARG A 148 24.84 -27.88 3.70
CA ARG A 148 25.33 -28.86 4.69
C ARG A 148 24.72 -28.67 6.07
N LYS A 149 24.55 -27.43 6.52
CA LYS A 149 23.93 -27.09 7.82
C LYS A 149 22.44 -27.38 7.82
N LEU A 150 21.79 -27.08 6.71
CA LEU A 150 20.36 -27.30 6.48
C LEU A 150 20.01 -28.76 6.17
N LYS A 151 21.03 -29.62 5.97
CA LYS A 151 20.86 -31.03 5.54
C LYS A 151 20.04 -31.17 4.26
N VAL A 152 20.13 -30.20 3.34
CA VAL A 152 19.43 -30.17 2.06
C VAL A 152 20.32 -30.81 1.01
N ASN A 153 19.76 -31.75 0.25
CA ASN A 153 20.43 -32.35 -0.89
C ASN A 153 20.07 -31.61 -2.18
N LEU A 154 20.92 -30.68 -2.60
CA LEU A 154 20.71 -29.83 -3.78
C LEU A 154 20.66 -30.60 -5.12
N LYS A 155 21.03 -31.89 -5.11
CA LYS A 155 20.94 -32.75 -6.30
C LYS A 155 19.55 -33.36 -6.50
N ASP A 156 18.71 -33.30 -5.48
CA ASP A 156 17.33 -33.77 -5.57
C ASP A 156 16.46 -32.72 -6.28
N SER A 157 15.89 -33.07 -7.40
CA SER A 157 14.98 -32.20 -8.19
C SER A 157 13.75 -31.74 -7.40
N HIS A 158 13.37 -32.51 -6.36
CA HIS A 158 12.24 -32.19 -5.46
C HIS A 158 12.58 -31.14 -4.38
N MET A 159 13.84 -30.79 -4.21
CA MET A 159 14.33 -29.79 -3.24
C MET A 159 14.64 -28.43 -3.91
N LYS A 160 14.19 -28.24 -5.13
CA LYS A 160 14.40 -26.97 -5.83
C LYS A 160 13.42 -25.94 -5.31
N VAL A 161 13.94 -24.98 -4.54
CA VAL A 161 13.15 -23.84 -4.02
C VAL A 161 12.72 -22.96 -5.18
N GLU A 162 11.42 -22.83 -5.39
CA GLU A 162 10.86 -21.97 -6.42
C GLU A 162 10.75 -20.51 -5.92
N ARG A 163 10.49 -19.60 -6.84
CA ARG A 163 10.34 -18.19 -6.51
C ARG A 163 9.16 -17.98 -5.56
N ASP A 164 8.05 -18.65 -5.83
CA ASP A 164 6.81 -18.50 -5.07
C ASP A 164 6.96 -19.00 -3.62
N ASP A 165 7.78 -20.04 -3.40
CA ASP A 165 8.13 -20.50 -2.06
C ASP A 165 8.89 -19.43 -1.25
N ILE A 166 9.75 -18.66 -1.92
CA ILE A 166 10.53 -17.60 -1.29
C ILE A 166 9.66 -16.38 -0.98
N LEU A 167 8.68 -16.09 -1.85
CA LEU A 167 7.81 -14.93 -1.71
C LEU A 167 6.63 -15.18 -0.77
N ALA A 168 6.33 -16.43 -0.44
CA ALA A 168 5.25 -16.77 0.48
C ALA A 168 5.49 -16.09 1.86
N GLY A 169 4.51 -15.33 2.33
CA GLY A 169 4.57 -14.59 3.57
C GLY A 169 5.49 -13.36 3.57
N LEU A 170 6.04 -12.99 2.42
CA LEU A 170 6.88 -11.79 2.31
C LEU A 170 6.04 -10.52 2.40
N VAL A 171 6.40 -9.64 3.33
CA VAL A 171 5.93 -8.25 3.41
C VAL A 171 7.10 -7.34 3.06
N ALA A 172 6.97 -6.54 2.01
CA ALA A 172 8.05 -5.68 1.53
C ALA A 172 7.55 -4.30 1.08
N VAL A 173 8.37 -3.30 1.34
CA VAL A 173 8.21 -1.94 0.81
C VAL A 173 9.48 -1.59 0.04
N VAL A 174 9.30 -1.25 -1.23
CA VAL A 174 10.39 -0.90 -2.17
C VAL A 174 10.25 0.55 -2.57
N THR A 175 11.22 1.37 -2.22
CA THR A 175 11.24 2.80 -2.59
C THR A 175 12.45 3.09 -3.45
N VAL A 176 12.22 3.69 -4.61
CA VAL A 176 13.27 4.10 -5.54
C VAL A 176 13.19 5.62 -5.75
N ARG A 177 14.34 6.26 -5.70
CA ARG A 177 14.50 7.69 -6.01
C ARG A 177 15.34 7.83 -7.27
N ILE A 178 14.78 8.49 -8.26
CA ILE A 178 15.41 8.74 -9.56
C ILE A 178 15.53 10.26 -9.71
N ALA A 179 16.74 10.74 -10.02
CA ALA A 179 17.02 12.16 -10.21
C ALA A 179 16.73 12.59 -11.67
#